data_2c70901f3c42f9473270101a8f900af8
#
_entry.id   2c70901f3c42f9473270101a8f900af8
#
_cell.length_a   1.000
_cell.length_b   1.000
_cell.length_c   1.000
_cell.angle_alpha   90.00
_cell.angle_beta   90.00
_cell.angle_gamma   90.00
#
_symmetry.space_group_name_H-M   'P 1'
#
loop_
_entity.id
_entity.type
_entity.pdbx_description
1 polymer ?
#
loop_
_entity_poly.entity_id
_entity_poly.type
_entity_poly.pdbx_seq_one_letter_code
_entity_poly.pdbx_strand_id
1 'polypeptide(L)'
;MTSMTTFQIYDLLNRPRPLWLVKIDLSDAALFWVDLSECKLAMANLSKADLNWANLAGADLRRADLSMANLFEANLQRADLNEANLSRTNLTRVDLGKAELVDAIAVEANLSRANLSKAILMRANMNNCILNRADLSKANLTGANLSGSDLTNSNLFDANLTGANLRKADLSRSDLTAANLTQADLSDAILLGADLTDANLEGATLSGAIMPDGSHYEAAPAKLDGG
;
A
#
# COMPACT_ATOMS: atom_id res chain seq x y z
N MET A 1 -26.54 6.47 -11.09
CA MET A 1 -26.97 5.06 -11.29
C MET A 1 -27.55 4.61 -9.94
N THR A 2 -28.64 3.85 -9.94
CA THR A 2 -29.20 3.31 -8.68
C THR A 2 -28.36 2.11 -8.25
N SER A 3 -27.92 2.09 -6.99
CA SER A 3 -27.20 0.94 -6.40
C SER A 3 -28.03 -0.34 -6.55
N MET A 4 -27.35 -1.48 -6.70
CA MET A 4 -28.01 -2.78 -6.82
C MET A 4 -28.70 -3.17 -5.52
N THR A 5 -29.88 -3.77 -5.63
CA THR A 5 -30.56 -4.36 -4.47
C THR A 5 -29.84 -5.63 -4.02
N THR A 6 -30.02 -6.03 -2.76
CA THR A 6 -29.44 -7.28 -2.22
C THR A 6 -29.82 -8.50 -3.07
N PHE A 7 -31.03 -8.56 -3.59
CA PHE A 7 -31.49 -9.65 -4.47
C PHE A 7 -30.73 -9.68 -5.81
N GLN A 8 -30.53 -8.50 -6.43
CA GLN A 8 -29.77 -8.39 -7.68
C GLN A 8 -28.31 -8.80 -7.49
N ILE A 9 -27.70 -8.42 -6.34
CA ILE A 9 -26.35 -8.83 -5.98
C ILE A 9 -26.28 -10.35 -5.82
N TYR A 10 -27.24 -10.95 -5.10
CA TYR A 10 -27.30 -12.40 -4.89
C TYR A 10 -27.42 -13.16 -6.24
N ASP A 11 -28.32 -12.75 -7.13
CA ASP A 11 -28.46 -13.34 -8.46
C ASP A 11 -27.16 -13.23 -9.28
N LEU A 12 -26.52 -12.05 -9.24
CA LEU A 12 -25.26 -11.79 -9.94
C LEU A 12 -24.14 -12.73 -9.47
N LEU A 13 -23.99 -12.88 -8.15
CA LEU A 13 -22.91 -13.67 -7.55
C LEU A 13 -23.07 -15.17 -7.75
N ASN A 14 -24.26 -15.66 -8.07
CA ASN A 14 -24.54 -17.07 -8.36
C ASN A 14 -24.34 -17.46 -9.84
N ARG A 15 -23.90 -16.52 -10.69
CA ARG A 15 -23.60 -16.80 -12.10
C ARG A 15 -22.25 -17.52 -12.26
N PRO A 16 -22.05 -18.24 -13.39
CA PRO A 16 -20.76 -18.86 -13.70
C PRO A 16 -19.61 -17.84 -13.71
N ARG A 17 -18.43 -18.25 -13.25
CA ARG A 17 -17.24 -17.40 -13.17
C ARG A 17 -16.31 -17.62 -14.37
N PRO A 18 -15.40 -16.63 -14.64
CA PRO A 18 -15.26 -15.32 -13.97
C PRO A 18 -16.42 -14.37 -14.34
N LEU A 19 -16.84 -13.56 -13.35
CA LEU A 19 -17.88 -12.56 -13.58
C LEU A 19 -17.31 -11.33 -14.31
N TRP A 20 -18.08 -10.79 -15.24
CA TRP A 20 -17.76 -9.56 -15.97
C TRP A 20 -18.56 -8.38 -15.37
N LEU A 21 -17.92 -7.65 -14.45
CA LEU A 21 -18.52 -6.63 -13.60
C LEU A 21 -17.92 -5.24 -13.86
N VAL A 22 -17.43 -5.02 -15.08
CA VAL A 22 -16.81 -3.75 -15.47
C VAL A 22 -17.79 -2.59 -15.32
N LYS A 23 -17.36 -1.53 -14.60
CA LYS A 23 -18.17 -0.33 -14.33
C LYS A 23 -19.46 -0.58 -13.53
N ILE A 24 -19.58 -1.74 -12.88
CA ILE A 24 -20.73 -2.02 -12.04
C ILE A 24 -20.76 -1.10 -10.81
N ASP A 25 -21.94 -0.77 -10.33
CA ASP A 25 -22.11 -0.05 -9.07
C ASP A 25 -22.51 -1.05 -7.97
N LEU A 26 -21.56 -1.31 -7.07
CA LEU A 26 -21.66 -2.15 -5.88
C LEU A 26 -21.35 -1.32 -4.62
N SER A 27 -21.54 0.00 -4.70
CA SER A 27 -21.32 0.87 -3.54
C SER A 27 -22.23 0.49 -2.38
N ASP A 28 -21.73 0.59 -1.16
CA ASP A 28 -22.41 0.20 0.08
C ASP A 28 -22.89 -1.26 0.12
N ALA A 29 -22.47 -2.12 -0.82
CA ALA A 29 -22.94 -3.51 -0.90
C ALA A 29 -22.35 -4.39 0.21
N ALA A 30 -23.17 -5.28 0.77
CA ALA A 30 -22.71 -6.33 1.69
C ALA A 30 -22.15 -7.51 0.89
N LEU A 31 -20.81 -7.59 0.78
CA LEU A 31 -20.08 -8.56 -0.03
C LEU A 31 -19.09 -9.38 0.84
N PHE A 32 -19.36 -9.50 2.13
CA PHE A 32 -18.52 -10.27 3.05
C PHE A 32 -18.49 -11.76 2.65
N TRP A 33 -17.31 -12.38 2.74
CA TRP A 33 -17.06 -13.77 2.33
C TRP A 33 -17.33 -14.08 0.85
N VAL A 34 -17.60 -13.06 0.02
CA VAL A 34 -17.85 -13.30 -1.41
C VAL A 34 -16.58 -13.80 -2.10
N ASP A 35 -16.77 -14.70 -3.05
CA ASP A 35 -15.69 -15.06 -3.96
C ASP A 35 -15.84 -14.27 -5.28
N LEU A 36 -14.94 -13.33 -5.51
CA LEU A 36 -14.80 -12.53 -6.72
C LEU A 36 -13.44 -12.78 -7.38
N SER A 37 -12.82 -13.93 -7.11
CA SER A 37 -11.53 -14.28 -7.71
C SER A 37 -11.58 -14.28 -9.23
N GLU A 38 -10.53 -13.78 -9.87
CA GLU A 38 -10.37 -13.66 -11.33
C GLU A 38 -11.45 -12.81 -12.03
N CYS A 39 -12.39 -12.21 -11.28
CA CYS A 39 -13.48 -11.43 -11.84
C CYS A 39 -12.99 -10.12 -12.47
N LYS A 40 -13.72 -9.61 -13.47
CA LYS A 40 -13.42 -8.36 -14.18
C LYS A 40 -14.22 -7.22 -13.56
N LEU A 41 -13.57 -6.49 -12.65
CA LEU A 41 -14.13 -5.39 -11.86
C LEU A 41 -13.53 -4.02 -12.24
N ALA A 42 -12.92 -3.92 -13.42
CA ALA A 42 -12.30 -2.67 -13.84
C ALA A 42 -13.31 -1.51 -13.83
N MET A 43 -12.93 -0.39 -13.21
CA MET A 43 -13.76 0.80 -13.03
C MET A 43 -15.05 0.55 -12.23
N ALA A 44 -15.19 -0.58 -11.50
CA ALA A 44 -16.33 -0.82 -10.63
C ALA A 44 -16.35 0.19 -9.48
N ASN A 45 -17.53 0.58 -9.05
CA ASN A 45 -17.73 1.34 -7.82
C ASN A 45 -18.00 0.35 -6.67
N LEU A 46 -17.04 0.18 -5.80
CA LEU A 46 -17.06 -0.64 -4.59
C LEU A 46 -16.90 0.23 -3.33
N SER A 47 -17.13 1.55 -3.49
CA SER A 47 -16.97 2.49 -2.37
C SER A 47 -17.88 2.12 -1.22
N LYS A 48 -17.32 2.12 0.01
CA LYS A 48 -18.02 1.74 1.25
C LYS A 48 -18.57 0.30 1.28
N ALA A 49 -18.27 -0.54 0.29
CA ALA A 49 -18.70 -1.94 0.32
C ALA A 49 -18.07 -2.69 1.49
N ASP A 50 -18.79 -3.63 2.06
CA ASP A 50 -18.28 -4.58 3.05
C ASP A 50 -17.76 -5.83 2.33
N LEU A 51 -16.45 -5.89 2.15
CA LEU A 51 -15.70 -6.97 1.50
C LEU A 51 -14.84 -7.77 2.50
N ASN A 52 -15.23 -7.76 3.78
CA ASN A 52 -14.51 -8.54 4.81
C ASN A 52 -14.42 -10.00 4.40
N TRP A 53 -13.20 -10.57 4.50
CA TRP A 53 -12.90 -11.97 4.16
C TRP A 53 -13.24 -12.35 2.71
N ALA A 54 -13.51 -11.39 1.83
CA ALA A 54 -13.78 -11.66 0.43
C ALA A 54 -12.53 -12.22 -0.27
N ASN A 55 -12.75 -13.09 -1.25
CA ASN A 55 -11.70 -13.57 -2.14
C ASN A 55 -11.73 -12.78 -3.45
N LEU A 56 -10.73 -11.93 -3.67
CA LEU A 56 -10.51 -11.11 -4.87
C LEU A 56 -9.18 -11.49 -5.55
N ALA A 57 -8.66 -12.70 -5.27
CA ALA A 57 -7.38 -13.14 -5.84
C ALA A 57 -7.42 -13.10 -7.37
N GLY A 58 -6.42 -12.46 -7.99
CA GLY A 58 -6.32 -12.31 -9.44
C GLY A 58 -7.42 -11.47 -10.08
N ALA A 59 -8.26 -10.77 -9.30
CA ALA A 59 -9.29 -9.90 -9.85
C ALA A 59 -8.69 -8.70 -10.59
N ASP A 60 -9.33 -8.29 -11.66
CA ASP A 60 -9.03 -7.05 -12.37
C ASP A 60 -9.83 -5.89 -11.76
N LEU A 61 -9.18 -5.13 -10.89
CA LEU A 61 -9.73 -3.99 -10.17
C LEU A 61 -9.16 -2.64 -10.67
N ARG A 62 -8.62 -2.61 -11.89
CA ARG A 62 -8.02 -1.39 -12.43
C ARG A 62 -9.01 -0.24 -12.43
N ARG A 63 -8.57 0.90 -11.87
CA ARG A 63 -9.39 2.12 -11.75
C ARG A 63 -10.69 1.91 -10.97
N ALA A 64 -10.84 0.83 -10.22
CA ALA A 64 -12.00 0.64 -9.36
C ALA A 64 -11.98 1.64 -8.19
N ASP A 65 -13.14 2.06 -7.74
CA ASP A 65 -13.30 2.86 -6.54
C ASP A 65 -13.63 1.94 -5.35
N LEU A 66 -12.65 1.75 -4.46
CA LEU A 66 -12.77 1.00 -3.21
C LEU A 66 -12.71 1.95 -1.99
N SER A 67 -12.88 3.26 -2.21
CA SER A 67 -12.75 4.23 -1.14
C SER A 67 -13.71 3.94 0.02
N MET A 68 -13.19 4.03 1.25
CA MET A 68 -13.92 3.72 2.48
C MET A 68 -14.47 2.28 2.57
N ALA A 69 -14.14 1.38 1.66
CA ALA A 69 -14.55 -0.02 1.72
C ALA A 69 -13.89 -0.74 2.90
N ASN A 70 -14.48 -1.82 3.36
CA ASN A 70 -13.95 -2.66 4.40
C ASN A 70 -13.48 -3.98 3.81
N LEU A 71 -12.15 -4.16 3.72
CA LEU A 71 -11.46 -5.35 3.18
C LEU A 71 -10.67 -6.09 4.27
N PHE A 72 -11.15 -6.05 5.51
CA PHE A 72 -10.50 -6.75 6.61
C PHE A 72 -10.31 -8.24 6.30
N GLU A 73 -9.05 -8.72 6.38
CA GLU A 73 -8.66 -10.11 6.08
C GLU A 73 -9.09 -10.61 4.69
N ALA A 74 -9.34 -9.74 3.71
CA ALA A 74 -9.62 -10.13 2.34
C ALA A 74 -8.37 -10.66 1.63
N ASN A 75 -8.57 -11.51 0.63
CA ASN A 75 -7.51 -12.03 -0.24
C ASN A 75 -7.51 -11.29 -1.57
N LEU A 76 -6.49 -10.48 -1.83
CA LEU A 76 -6.24 -9.76 -3.07
C LEU A 76 -4.90 -10.19 -3.72
N GLN A 77 -4.42 -11.41 -3.43
CA GLN A 77 -3.18 -11.89 -4.02
C GLN A 77 -3.24 -11.77 -5.54
N ARG A 78 -2.19 -11.18 -6.15
CA ARG A 78 -2.06 -11.01 -7.60
C ARG A 78 -3.21 -10.22 -8.24
N ALA A 79 -4.04 -9.51 -7.49
CA ALA A 79 -5.04 -8.63 -8.06
C ALA A 79 -4.37 -7.45 -8.77
N ASP A 80 -5.00 -6.99 -9.85
CA ASP A 80 -4.60 -5.78 -10.57
C ASP A 80 -5.42 -4.59 -10.06
N LEU A 81 -4.78 -3.76 -9.23
CA LEU A 81 -5.32 -2.55 -8.61
C LEU A 81 -4.69 -1.28 -9.20
N ASN A 82 -4.11 -1.37 -10.39
CA ASN A 82 -3.47 -0.21 -11.02
C ASN A 82 -4.48 0.94 -11.17
N GLU A 83 -4.08 2.14 -10.74
CA GLU A 83 -4.89 3.36 -10.73
C GLU A 83 -6.19 3.25 -9.87
N ALA A 84 -6.34 2.23 -9.01
CA ALA A 84 -7.51 2.10 -8.13
C ALA A 84 -7.49 3.14 -6.99
N ASN A 85 -8.68 3.52 -6.52
CA ASN A 85 -8.86 4.37 -5.36
C ASN A 85 -9.13 3.52 -4.10
N LEU A 86 -8.18 3.49 -3.20
CA LEU A 86 -8.21 2.79 -1.90
C LEU A 86 -8.21 3.78 -0.73
N SER A 87 -8.56 5.04 -0.96
CA SER A 87 -8.50 6.08 0.08
C SER A 87 -9.42 5.74 1.26
N ARG A 88 -8.87 5.81 2.48
CA ARG A 88 -9.58 5.53 3.75
C ARG A 88 -10.15 4.11 3.83
N THR A 89 -9.66 3.20 3.04
CA THR A 89 -10.08 1.79 3.05
C THR A 89 -9.51 1.07 4.27
N ASN A 90 -10.29 0.21 4.90
CA ASN A 90 -9.79 -0.73 5.89
C ASN A 90 -9.20 -1.97 5.18
N LEU A 91 -7.88 -2.05 5.14
CA LEU A 91 -7.09 -3.14 4.56
C LEU A 91 -6.31 -3.91 5.66
N THR A 92 -6.80 -3.85 6.90
CA THR A 92 -6.14 -4.52 8.02
C THR A 92 -6.05 -6.03 7.76
N ARG A 93 -4.82 -6.59 7.85
CA ARG A 93 -4.52 -8.01 7.60
C ARG A 93 -4.87 -8.51 6.19
N VAL A 94 -5.08 -7.63 5.23
CA VAL A 94 -5.33 -8.00 3.83
C VAL A 94 -4.12 -8.74 3.25
N ASP A 95 -4.37 -9.67 2.34
CA ASP A 95 -3.32 -10.30 1.55
C ASP A 95 -3.26 -9.67 0.15
N LEU A 96 -2.25 -8.83 -0.07
CA LEU A 96 -1.91 -8.16 -1.33
C LEU A 96 -0.60 -8.72 -1.93
N GLY A 97 -0.20 -9.90 -1.53
CA GLY A 97 1.03 -10.52 -2.02
C GLY A 97 1.09 -10.57 -3.54
N LYS A 98 2.13 -9.96 -4.15
CA LYS A 98 2.31 -9.84 -5.61
C LYS A 98 1.19 -9.10 -6.35
N ALA A 99 0.36 -8.32 -5.67
CA ALA A 99 -0.63 -7.47 -6.32
C ALA A 99 0.04 -6.30 -7.05
N GLU A 100 -0.63 -5.77 -8.06
CA GLU A 100 -0.19 -4.60 -8.81
C GLU A 100 -1.01 -3.37 -8.38
N LEU A 101 -0.32 -2.32 -7.90
CA LEU A 101 -0.91 -1.08 -7.37
C LEU A 101 -0.21 0.15 -7.98
N VAL A 102 0.22 0.06 -9.24
CA VAL A 102 0.90 1.19 -9.91
C VAL A 102 -0.06 2.37 -10.00
N ASP A 103 0.40 3.56 -9.58
CA ASP A 103 -0.38 4.79 -9.53
C ASP A 103 -1.69 4.70 -8.70
N ALA A 104 -1.84 3.69 -7.83
CA ALA A 104 -2.98 3.56 -6.94
C ALA A 104 -3.01 4.69 -5.90
N ILE A 105 -4.22 5.07 -5.46
CA ILE A 105 -4.44 6.10 -4.45
C ILE A 105 -4.93 5.43 -3.17
N ALA A 106 -4.11 5.40 -2.13
CA ALA A 106 -4.41 4.75 -0.84
C ALA A 106 -4.26 5.73 0.34
N VAL A 107 -4.58 7.00 0.12
CA VAL A 107 -4.44 8.05 1.15
C VAL A 107 -5.26 7.71 2.39
N GLU A 108 -4.63 7.78 3.58
CA GLU A 108 -5.25 7.47 4.87
C GLU A 108 -5.81 6.03 4.98
N ALA A 109 -5.35 5.08 4.14
CA ALA A 109 -5.76 3.69 4.23
C ALA A 109 -5.11 2.99 5.43
N ASN A 110 -5.82 2.04 6.02
CA ASN A 110 -5.30 1.21 7.10
C ASN A 110 -4.84 -0.16 6.55
N LEU A 111 -3.53 -0.33 6.43
CA LEU A 111 -2.83 -1.54 5.97
C LEU A 111 -2.10 -2.25 7.13
N SER A 112 -2.54 -2.02 8.37
CA SER A 112 -1.91 -2.65 9.54
C SER A 112 -1.85 -4.17 9.37
N ARG A 113 -0.64 -4.76 9.53
CA ARG A 113 -0.41 -6.20 9.39
C ARG A 113 -0.77 -6.78 8.02
N ALA A 114 -0.88 -5.97 6.98
CA ALA A 114 -1.12 -6.43 5.61
C ALA A 114 0.10 -7.18 5.07
N ASN A 115 -0.15 -8.16 4.21
CA ASN A 115 0.88 -8.76 3.37
C ASN A 115 0.95 -8.04 2.03
N LEU A 116 2.02 -7.31 1.79
CA LEU A 116 2.35 -6.61 0.54
C LEU A 116 3.64 -7.18 -0.07
N SER A 117 4.04 -8.38 0.34
CA SER A 117 5.30 -8.96 -0.12
C SER A 117 5.32 -9.12 -1.65
N LYS A 118 6.39 -8.59 -2.26
CA LYS A 118 6.58 -8.58 -3.72
C LYS A 118 5.49 -7.81 -4.50
N ALA A 119 4.68 -6.99 -3.84
CA ALA A 119 3.71 -6.14 -4.52
C ALA A 119 4.40 -5.04 -5.33
N ILE A 120 3.74 -4.56 -6.39
CA ILE A 120 4.23 -3.47 -7.25
C ILE A 120 3.45 -2.21 -6.91
N LEU A 121 4.08 -1.29 -6.18
CA LEU A 121 3.51 -0.06 -5.64
C LEU A 121 4.15 1.19 -6.27
N MET A 122 4.65 1.06 -7.49
CA MET A 122 5.34 2.16 -8.16
C MET A 122 4.42 3.39 -8.26
N ARG A 123 4.92 4.54 -7.79
CA ARG A 123 4.22 5.83 -7.77
C ARG A 123 2.87 5.81 -7.04
N ALA A 124 2.57 4.78 -6.26
CA ALA A 124 1.35 4.76 -5.44
C ALA A 124 1.35 5.91 -4.44
N ASN A 125 0.20 6.54 -4.26
CA ASN A 125 0.03 7.57 -3.23
C ASN A 125 -0.52 6.94 -1.94
N MET A 126 0.37 6.70 -0.99
CA MET A 126 0.10 6.08 0.31
C MET A 126 0.31 7.08 1.47
N ASN A 127 0.09 8.36 1.21
CA ASN A 127 0.27 9.41 2.20
C ASN A 127 -0.63 9.16 3.44
N ASN A 128 -0.04 9.31 4.64
CA ASN A 128 -0.71 9.10 5.93
C ASN A 128 -1.33 7.70 6.10
N CYS A 129 -0.82 6.67 5.42
CA CYS A 129 -1.25 5.29 5.63
C CYS A 129 -0.80 4.73 6.97
N ILE A 130 -1.55 3.77 7.50
CA ILE A 130 -1.15 2.97 8.65
C ILE A 130 -0.65 1.63 8.12
N LEU A 131 0.67 1.41 8.16
CA LEU A 131 1.39 0.23 7.65
C LEU A 131 2.13 -0.52 8.77
N ASN A 132 1.76 -0.27 10.04
CA ASN A 132 2.46 -0.88 11.14
C ASN A 132 2.38 -2.41 11.08
N ARG A 133 3.54 -3.07 11.27
CA ARG A 133 3.68 -4.53 11.17
C ARG A 133 3.28 -5.12 9.81
N ALA A 134 3.19 -4.31 8.74
CA ALA A 134 2.98 -4.81 7.39
C ALA A 134 4.23 -5.52 6.86
N ASP A 135 4.03 -6.50 6.00
CA ASP A 135 5.11 -7.15 5.25
C ASP A 135 5.19 -6.54 3.84
N LEU A 136 6.21 -5.72 3.61
CA LEU A 136 6.57 -5.08 2.35
C LEU A 136 7.85 -5.70 1.76
N SER A 137 8.23 -6.89 2.22
CA SER A 137 9.48 -7.52 1.78
C SER A 137 9.48 -7.70 0.26
N LYS A 138 10.58 -7.25 -0.37
CA LYS A 138 10.77 -7.29 -1.83
C LYS A 138 9.71 -6.54 -2.64
N ALA A 139 8.93 -5.66 -2.01
CA ALA A 139 8.00 -4.81 -2.72
C ALA A 139 8.72 -3.74 -3.56
N ASN A 140 8.12 -3.34 -4.68
CA ASN A 140 8.62 -2.24 -5.49
C ASN A 140 7.81 -0.97 -5.20
N LEU A 141 8.42 -0.08 -4.42
CA LEU A 141 7.87 1.21 -3.98
C LEU A 141 8.55 2.40 -4.71
N THR A 142 9.13 2.16 -5.88
CA THR A 142 9.83 3.22 -6.63
C THR A 142 8.93 4.43 -6.85
N GLY A 143 9.36 5.59 -6.36
CA GLY A 143 8.63 6.85 -6.48
C GLY A 143 7.32 6.91 -5.70
N ALA A 144 7.01 5.96 -4.83
CA ALA A 144 5.81 5.98 -4.01
C ALA A 144 5.82 7.13 -3.01
N ASN A 145 4.64 7.66 -2.69
CA ASN A 145 4.48 8.67 -1.65
C ASN A 145 3.99 8.03 -0.34
N LEU A 146 4.88 7.89 0.62
CA LEU A 146 4.65 7.34 1.96
C LEU A 146 4.76 8.44 3.03
N SER A 147 4.66 9.71 2.64
CA SER A 147 4.86 10.81 3.60
C SER A 147 3.84 10.76 4.74
N GLY A 148 4.33 10.92 5.97
CA GLY A 148 3.52 10.89 7.18
C GLY A 148 2.93 9.53 7.56
N SER A 149 3.32 8.44 6.89
CA SER A 149 2.80 7.10 7.16
C SER A 149 3.46 6.45 8.38
N ASP A 150 2.69 5.61 9.08
CA ASP A 150 3.17 4.76 10.16
C ASP A 150 3.65 3.41 9.60
N LEU A 151 4.96 3.22 9.52
CA LEU A 151 5.64 2.00 9.09
C LEU A 151 6.30 1.29 10.28
N THR A 152 5.87 1.57 11.50
CA THR A 152 6.50 1.01 12.70
C THR A 152 6.45 -0.53 12.71
N ASN A 153 7.59 -1.15 13.03
CA ASN A 153 7.75 -2.61 13.06
C ASN A 153 7.40 -3.31 11.71
N SER A 154 7.38 -2.61 10.60
CA SER A 154 7.15 -3.21 9.27
C SER A 154 8.39 -3.94 8.76
N ASN A 155 8.18 -4.89 7.87
CA ASN A 155 9.23 -5.61 7.17
C ASN A 155 9.40 -5.01 5.76
N LEU A 156 10.51 -4.34 5.51
CA LEU A 156 10.92 -3.75 4.22
C LEU A 156 12.19 -4.44 3.68
N PHE A 157 12.47 -5.68 4.13
CA PHE A 157 13.62 -6.45 3.66
C PHE A 157 13.68 -6.51 2.14
N ASP A 158 14.82 -6.10 1.55
CA ASP A 158 15.05 -6.12 0.09
C ASP A 158 13.99 -5.33 -0.73
N ALA A 159 13.30 -4.36 -0.11
CA ALA A 159 12.35 -3.51 -0.79
C ALA A 159 13.04 -2.44 -1.64
N ASN A 160 12.44 -2.09 -2.79
CA ASN A 160 12.91 -1.01 -3.62
C ASN A 160 12.13 0.28 -3.34
N LEU A 161 12.75 1.22 -2.64
CA LEU A 161 12.23 2.54 -2.27
C LEU A 161 12.93 3.68 -3.06
N THR A 162 13.50 3.36 -4.22
CA THR A 162 14.21 4.37 -5.03
C THR A 162 13.32 5.58 -5.31
N GLY A 163 13.77 6.78 -4.92
CA GLY A 163 13.04 8.04 -5.10
C GLY A 163 11.70 8.13 -4.34
N ALA A 164 11.44 7.24 -3.38
CA ALA A 164 10.22 7.31 -2.58
C ALA A 164 10.22 8.54 -1.66
N ASN A 165 9.04 9.11 -1.44
CA ASN A 165 8.84 10.17 -0.46
C ASN A 165 8.44 9.57 0.89
N LEU A 166 9.37 9.57 1.84
CA LEU A 166 9.22 9.07 3.21
C LEU A 166 9.26 10.23 4.24
N ARG A 167 9.03 11.47 3.80
CA ARG A 167 9.04 12.63 4.70
C ARG A 167 8.11 12.42 5.87
N LYS A 168 8.62 12.63 7.11
CA LYS A 168 7.84 12.48 8.34
C LYS A 168 7.24 11.09 8.55
N ALA A 169 7.67 10.08 7.81
CA ALA A 169 7.23 8.71 8.06
C ALA A 169 7.86 8.17 9.35
N ASP A 170 7.11 7.35 10.08
CA ASP A 170 7.64 6.63 11.24
C ASP A 170 8.05 5.22 10.82
N LEU A 171 9.35 4.99 10.71
CA LEU A 171 10.00 3.72 10.39
C LEU A 171 10.61 3.06 11.64
N SER A 172 10.16 3.46 12.84
CA SER A 172 10.74 2.93 14.07
C SER A 172 10.64 1.41 14.13
N ARG A 173 11.77 0.75 14.44
CA ARG A 173 11.88 -0.70 14.56
C ARG A 173 11.48 -1.48 13.29
N SER A 174 11.51 -0.85 12.12
CA SER A 174 11.31 -1.54 10.85
C SER A 174 12.59 -2.29 10.43
N ASP A 175 12.40 -3.36 9.67
CA ASP A 175 13.50 -4.06 9.00
C ASP A 175 13.68 -3.49 7.59
N LEU A 176 14.74 -2.71 7.38
CA LEU A 176 15.16 -2.14 6.11
C LEU A 176 16.42 -2.83 5.57
N THR A 177 16.74 -4.03 6.08
CA THR A 177 17.92 -4.79 5.65
C THR A 177 17.91 -4.97 4.13
N ALA A 178 19.02 -4.63 3.46
CA ALA A 178 19.19 -4.67 2.02
C ALA A 178 18.19 -3.81 1.20
N ALA A 179 17.40 -2.94 1.83
CA ALA A 179 16.49 -2.06 1.11
C ALA A 179 17.23 -1.04 0.24
N ASN A 180 16.68 -0.75 -0.93
CA ASN A 180 17.20 0.30 -1.79
C ASN A 180 16.46 1.63 -1.56
N LEU A 181 17.11 2.55 -0.87
CA LEU A 181 16.62 3.91 -0.57
C LEU A 181 17.31 4.99 -1.43
N THR A 182 17.90 4.59 -2.56
CA THR A 182 18.60 5.55 -3.46
C THR A 182 17.66 6.71 -3.80
N GLN A 183 18.13 7.95 -3.57
CA GLN A 183 17.39 9.19 -3.81
C GLN A 183 16.03 9.30 -3.07
N ALA A 184 15.76 8.49 -2.06
CA ALA A 184 14.58 8.64 -1.24
C ALA A 184 14.62 9.91 -0.38
N ASP A 185 13.47 10.54 -0.14
CA ASP A 185 13.35 11.68 0.78
C ASP A 185 12.87 11.19 2.16
N LEU A 186 13.81 11.10 3.10
CA LEU A 186 13.61 10.73 4.50
C LEU A 186 13.62 11.95 5.44
N SER A 187 13.40 13.15 4.90
CA SER A 187 13.42 14.38 5.72
C SER A 187 12.39 14.26 6.86
N ASP A 188 12.83 14.58 8.07
CA ASP A 188 12.04 14.50 9.30
C ASP A 188 11.49 13.08 9.62
N ALA A 189 11.98 12.02 8.96
CA ALA A 189 11.56 10.63 9.25
C ALA A 189 12.11 10.13 10.58
N ILE A 190 11.43 9.18 11.19
CA ILE A 190 11.84 8.52 12.44
C ILE A 190 12.31 7.10 12.12
N LEU A 191 13.61 6.84 12.29
CA LEU A 191 14.24 5.53 12.06
C LEU A 191 14.65 4.84 13.38
N LEU A 192 14.13 5.28 14.52
CA LEU A 192 14.57 4.80 15.84
C LEU A 192 14.50 3.27 15.95
N GLY A 193 15.66 2.63 16.13
CA GLY A 193 15.77 1.17 16.21
C GLY A 193 15.48 0.43 14.91
N ALA A 194 15.42 1.10 13.78
CA ALA A 194 15.32 0.46 12.47
C ALA A 194 16.63 -0.27 12.12
N ASP A 195 16.52 -1.39 11.41
CA ASP A 195 17.69 -2.11 10.87
C ASP A 195 17.97 -1.65 9.43
N LEU A 196 19.08 -0.95 9.24
CA LEU A 196 19.57 -0.46 7.94
C LEU A 196 20.76 -1.27 7.42
N THR A 197 20.99 -2.48 7.93
CA THR A 197 22.10 -3.33 7.48
C THR A 197 22.02 -3.54 5.97
N ASP A 198 23.11 -3.28 5.26
CA ASP A 198 23.21 -3.38 3.80
C ASP A 198 22.22 -2.51 2.99
N ALA A 199 21.50 -1.59 3.63
CA ALA A 199 20.62 -0.66 2.94
C ALA A 199 21.41 0.35 2.10
N ASN A 200 20.93 0.62 0.88
CA ASN A 200 21.52 1.64 0.01
C ASN A 200 20.82 2.99 0.19
N LEU A 201 21.51 3.95 0.78
CA LEU A 201 21.06 5.33 1.02
C LEU A 201 21.71 6.34 0.06
N GLU A 202 22.26 5.92 -1.08
CA GLU A 202 22.95 6.83 -2.01
C GLU A 202 22.00 7.94 -2.50
N GLY A 203 22.39 9.19 -2.26
CA GLY A 203 21.61 10.37 -2.64
C GLY A 203 20.30 10.56 -1.85
N ALA A 204 20.07 9.78 -0.80
CA ALA A 204 18.90 9.97 0.06
C ALA A 204 19.02 11.27 0.87
N THR A 205 17.89 11.94 1.09
CA THR A 205 17.79 13.13 1.93
C THR A 205 17.35 12.74 3.34
N LEU A 206 18.19 13.05 4.35
CA LEU A 206 17.98 12.67 5.76
C LEU A 206 17.84 13.90 6.68
N SER A 207 17.63 15.10 6.13
CA SER A 207 17.55 16.32 6.93
C SER A 207 16.49 16.22 8.03
N GLY A 208 16.88 16.40 9.28
CA GLY A 208 15.99 16.31 10.44
C GLY A 208 15.56 14.88 10.83
N ALA A 209 16.05 13.85 10.14
CA ALA A 209 15.72 12.48 10.48
C ALA A 209 16.29 12.07 11.85
N ILE A 210 15.56 11.24 12.57
CA ILE A 210 16.03 10.54 13.78
C ILE A 210 16.60 9.19 13.36
N MET A 211 17.89 8.98 13.57
CA MET A 211 18.63 7.79 13.16
C MET A 211 18.33 6.58 14.07
N PRO A 212 18.73 5.36 13.69
CA PRO A 212 18.42 4.16 14.48
C PRO A 212 18.90 4.19 15.92
N ASP A 213 19.99 4.88 16.21
CA ASP A 213 20.54 5.04 17.56
C ASP A 213 19.90 6.18 18.37
N GLY A 214 18.91 6.88 17.80
CA GLY A 214 18.22 8.02 18.39
C GLY A 214 18.90 9.36 18.17
N SER A 215 20.04 9.41 17.48
CA SER A 215 20.70 10.68 17.11
C SER A 215 19.92 11.39 16.01
N HIS A 216 20.03 12.72 15.96
CA HIS A 216 19.55 13.47 14.79
C HIS A 216 20.58 13.40 13.67
N TYR A 217 20.11 13.21 12.44
CA TYR A 217 21.01 13.26 11.29
C TYR A 217 21.57 14.68 11.11
N GLU A 218 22.89 14.80 11.25
CA GLU A 218 23.64 16.01 10.94
C GLU A 218 24.33 15.82 9.58
N ALA A 219 23.95 16.62 8.60
CA ALA A 219 24.68 16.63 7.33
C ALA A 219 26.16 16.99 7.61
N ALA A 220 27.09 16.20 7.07
CA ALA A 220 28.50 16.58 7.16
C ALA A 220 28.68 18.02 6.64
N PRO A 221 29.44 18.88 7.34
CA PRO A 221 29.68 20.25 6.88
C PRO A 221 30.22 20.18 5.45
N ALA A 222 29.61 20.95 4.55
CA ALA A 222 30.11 21.08 3.19
C ALA A 222 31.62 21.37 3.26
N LYS A 223 32.44 20.52 2.63
CA LYS A 223 33.85 20.86 2.45
C LYS A 223 33.86 22.18 1.71
N LEU A 224 34.24 23.27 2.39
CA LEU A 224 34.59 24.50 1.75
C LEU A 224 35.82 24.15 0.91
N ASP A 225 35.64 23.91 -0.38
CA ASP A 225 36.76 23.86 -1.32
C ASP A 225 37.42 25.19 -1.23
N GLY A 226 38.54 25.19 -0.45
CA GLY A 226 39.39 26.35 -0.29
C GLY A 226 39.92 26.77 -1.65
N GLY A 227 39.73 28.06 -1.96
CA GLY A 227 40.20 28.70 -3.16
C GLY A 227 41.73 28.68 -3.40
#